data_1b77f48a3443b2b8d3a722c226206cd7
#
_entry.id   1b77f48a3443b2b8d3a722c226206cd7
#
_cell.length_a   1.000
_cell.length_b   1.000
_cell.length_c   1.000
_cell.angle_alpha   90.00
_cell.angle_beta   90.00
_cell.angle_gamma   90.00
#
_symmetry.space_group_name_H-M   'P 1'
#
loop_
_entity.id
_entity.type
_entity.pdbx_description
1 polymer ?
#
loop_
_entity_poly.entity_id
_entity_poly.type
_entity_poly.pdbx_seq_one_letter_code
_entity_poly.pdbx_strand_id
1 'polypeptide(L)'
;MIKNIFSGMQKNVGEFLKPLPLHPNHITILSALLAASGAYFVFEKNIFGILLIFLSFACDGLDGAVARAKNLSSSFGAYLDGMSDRLVEFFALLPLLFDATLMLPSLLLLFFGTCMTSFSKAYASHRGVMDADAAAKMKTILPRTERVISIFIALIFFVLGYLQYAHYLLWLLAALSIISFIYLQIEACKKKDNK
;
A
#
# COMPACT_ATOMS: atom_id res chain seq x y z
N MET A 1 19.30 -1.69 -8.28
CA MET A 1 20.13 -0.91 -7.32
C MET A 1 19.30 -0.41 -6.14
N ILE A 2 18.23 0.34 -6.33
CA ILE A 2 17.36 0.89 -5.26
C ILE A 2 16.79 -0.22 -4.33
N LYS A 3 16.32 -1.34 -4.89
CA LYS A 3 15.77 -2.46 -4.12
C LYS A 3 16.78 -3.09 -3.14
N ASN A 4 18.07 -3.15 -3.52
CA ASN A 4 19.13 -3.70 -2.67
C ASN A 4 19.53 -2.73 -1.56
N ILE A 5 19.47 -1.42 -1.80
CA ILE A 5 19.71 -0.38 -0.78
C ILE A 5 18.59 -0.43 0.26
N PHE A 6 17.34 -0.55 -0.20
CA PHE A 6 16.17 -0.61 0.68
C PHE A 6 16.17 -1.89 1.55
N SER A 7 16.53 -3.05 0.98
CA SER A 7 16.63 -4.31 1.73
C SER A 7 17.77 -4.29 2.75
N GLY A 8 18.91 -3.66 2.42
CA GLY A 8 20.02 -3.45 3.36
C GLY A 8 19.63 -2.54 4.53
N MET A 9 18.93 -1.44 4.24
CA MET A 9 18.44 -0.51 5.24
C MET A 9 17.41 -1.17 6.18
N GLN A 10 16.46 -1.92 5.64
CA GLN A 10 15.49 -2.69 6.44
C GLN A 10 16.19 -3.69 7.37
N LYS A 11 17.23 -4.40 6.90
CA LYS A 11 17.99 -5.34 7.71
C LYS A 11 18.67 -4.64 8.89
N ASN A 12 19.36 -3.52 8.63
CA ASN A 12 20.04 -2.75 9.67
C ASN A 12 19.07 -2.20 10.72
N VAL A 13 17.92 -1.67 10.29
CA VAL A 13 16.88 -1.18 11.20
C VAL A 13 16.25 -2.33 11.99
N GLY A 14 16.01 -3.50 11.37
CA GLY A 14 15.54 -4.69 12.08
C GLY A 14 16.48 -5.15 13.18
N GLU A 15 17.79 -5.19 12.91
CA GLU A 15 18.81 -5.53 13.93
C GLU A 15 18.90 -4.47 15.03
N PHE A 16 18.78 -3.17 14.70
CA PHE A 16 18.75 -2.08 15.69
C PHE A 16 17.54 -2.17 16.62
N LEU A 17 16.36 -2.56 16.08
CA LEU A 17 15.13 -2.69 16.86
C LEU A 17 15.00 -4.05 17.58
N LYS A 18 15.90 -5.00 17.30
CA LYS A 18 15.89 -6.34 17.89
C LYS A 18 15.88 -6.38 19.43
N PRO A 19 16.68 -5.55 20.16
CA PRO A 19 16.69 -5.56 21.61
C PRO A 19 15.43 -4.97 22.25
N LEU A 20 14.61 -4.21 21.50
CA LEU A 20 13.40 -3.60 22.05
C LEU A 20 12.30 -4.69 22.25
N PRO A 21 11.50 -4.62 23.33
CA PRO A 21 10.44 -5.60 23.59
C PRO A 21 9.21 -5.40 22.69
N LEU A 22 9.44 -5.07 21.40
CA LEU A 22 8.39 -4.83 20.42
C LEU A 22 8.06 -6.12 19.67
N HIS A 23 6.82 -6.52 19.69
CA HIS A 23 6.33 -7.60 18.84
C HIS A 23 5.98 -7.04 17.43
N PRO A 24 6.33 -7.72 16.32
CA PRO A 24 6.06 -7.25 14.96
C PRO A 24 4.60 -6.84 14.74
N ASN A 25 3.65 -7.66 15.21
CA ASN A 25 2.22 -7.39 15.06
C ASN A 25 1.77 -6.08 15.74
N HIS A 26 2.44 -5.63 16.81
CA HIS A 26 2.14 -4.34 17.44
C HIS A 26 2.55 -3.18 16.52
N ILE A 27 3.66 -3.33 15.78
CA ILE A 27 4.11 -2.33 14.81
C ILE A 27 3.11 -2.24 13.65
N THR A 28 2.60 -3.38 13.17
CA THR A 28 1.57 -3.46 12.14
C THR A 28 0.27 -2.76 12.58
N ILE A 29 -0.19 -3.01 13.82
CA ILE A 29 -1.39 -2.35 14.36
C ILE A 29 -1.14 -0.84 14.53
N LEU A 30 0.04 -0.46 15.02
CA LEU A 30 0.42 0.95 15.19
C LEU A 30 0.41 1.67 13.85
N SER A 31 0.87 1.04 12.77
CA SER A 31 0.83 1.64 11.42
C SER A 31 -0.60 2.00 11.01
N ALA A 32 -1.57 1.10 11.19
CA ALA A 32 -2.96 1.37 10.88
C ALA A 32 -3.56 2.50 11.76
N LEU A 33 -3.22 2.55 13.06
CA LEU A 33 -3.66 3.61 13.97
C LEU A 33 -3.07 4.97 13.59
N LEU A 34 -1.79 5.01 13.20
CA LEU A 34 -1.14 6.23 12.71
C LEU A 34 -1.80 6.72 11.41
N ALA A 35 -2.12 5.80 10.48
CA ALA A 35 -2.82 6.15 9.25
C ALA A 35 -4.22 6.73 9.53
N ALA A 36 -5.00 6.11 10.42
CA ALA A 36 -6.32 6.59 10.82
C ALA A 36 -6.25 7.98 11.47
N SER A 37 -5.31 8.18 12.39
CA SER A 37 -5.06 9.49 13.02
C SER A 37 -4.62 10.52 11.98
N GLY A 38 -3.72 10.14 11.07
CA GLY A 38 -3.26 10.99 9.98
C GLY A 38 -4.39 11.40 9.05
N ALA A 39 -5.30 10.48 8.72
CA ALA A 39 -6.49 10.78 7.91
C ALA A 39 -7.35 11.88 8.55
N TYR A 40 -7.57 11.81 9.86
CA TYR A 40 -8.31 12.84 10.60
C TYR A 40 -7.64 14.22 10.44
N PHE A 41 -6.33 14.33 10.66
CA PHE A 41 -5.63 15.61 10.53
C PHE A 41 -5.58 16.12 9.08
N VAL A 42 -5.47 15.22 8.10
CA VAL A 42 -5.56 15.61 6.66
C VAL A 42 -6.97 16.12 6.33
N PHE A 43 -8.01 15.52 6.89
CA PHE A 43 -9.38 15.99 6.73
C PHE A 43 -9.54 17.43 7.22
N GLU A 44 -8.91 17.77 8.35
CA GLU A 44 -8.82 19.13 8.89
C GLU A 44 -7.83 20.04 8.13
N LYS A 45 -7.33 19.62 6.97
CA LYS A 45 -6.33 20.37 6.17
C LYS A 45 -5.02 20.64 6.93
N ASN A 46 -4.69 19.83 7.92
CA ASN A 46 -3.46 19.98 8.71
C ASN A 46 -2.33 19.12 8.11
N ILE A 47 -1.20 19.79 7.81
CA ILE A 47 0.00 19.15 7.24
C ILE A 47 0.57 18.04 8.15
N PHE A 48 0.33 18.12 9.47
CA PHE A 48 0.74 17.10 10.43
C PHE A 48 0.15 15.73 10.10
N GLY A 49 -1.05 15.69 9.51
CA GLY A 49 -1.67 14.44 9.06
C GLY A 49 -0.84 13.71 8.01
N ILE A 50 -0.19 14.44 7.10
CA ILE A 50 0.71 13.85 6.08
C ILE A 50 1.92 13.20 6.76
N LEU A 51 2.47 13.82 7.79
CA LEU A 51 3.57 13.25 8.58
C LEU A 51 3.14 11.94 9.27
N LEU A 52 1.96 11.90 9.86
CA LEU A 52 1.43 10.68 10.50
C LEU A 52 1.22 9.55 9.49
N ILE A 53 0.66 9.86 8.31
CA ILE A 53 0.51 8.88 7.22
C ILE A 53 1.88 8.40 6.74
N PHE A 54 2.86 9.29 6.61
CA PHE A 54 4.23 8.90 6.26
C PHE A 54 4.83 7.94 7.29
N LEU A 55 4.71 8.26 8.58
CA LEU A 55 5.18 7.39 9.66
C LEU A 55 4.45 6.04 9.66
N SER A 56 3.18 6.02 9.33
CA SER A 56 2.41 4.78 9.15
C SER A 56 3.04 3.87 8.09
N PHE A 57 3.31 4.37 6.88
CA PHE A 57 3.97 3.59 5.83
C PHE A 57 5.41 3.17 6.22
N ALA A 58 6.11 4.00 7.00
CA ALA A 58 7.42 3.62 7.51
C ALA A 58 7.32 2.45 8.51
N CYS A 59 6.37 2.49 9.44
CA CYS A 59 6.10 1.40 10.40
C CYS A 59 5.71 0.10 9.68
N ASP A 60 4.84 0.18 8.70
CA ASP A 60 4.42 -0.93 7.85
C ASP A 60 5.61 -1.62 7.14
N GLY A 61 6.60 -0.85 6.69
CA GLY A 61 7.83 -1.42 6.13
C GLY A 61 8.80 -2.01 7.16
N LEU A 62 8.63 -1.72 8.46
CA LEU A 62 9.54 -2.13 9.52
C LEU A 62 9.11 -3.41 10.23
N ASP A 63 7.82 -3.73 10.32
CA ASP A 63 7.32 -4.90 11.05
C ASP A 63 7.87 -6.21 10.48
N GLY A 64 7.90 -6.37 9.15
CA GLY A 64 8.53 -7.50 8.48
C GLY A 64 10.05 -7.58 8.72
N ALA A 65 10.74 -6.44 8.82
CA ALA A 65 12.17 -6.41 9.14
C ALA A 65 12.43 -6.88 10.58
N VAL A 66 11.62 -6.41 11.52
CA VAL A 66 11.68 -6.82 12.95
C VAL A 66 11.30 -8.30 13.09
N ALA A 67 10.27 -8.77 12.37
CA ALA A 67 9.87 -10.18 12.39
C ALA A 67 11.01 -11.10 11.96
N ARG A 68 11.71 -10.75 10.87
CA ARG A 68 12.88 -11.51 10.39
C ARG A 68 14.05 -11.45 11.35
N ALA A 69 14.40 -10.26 11.88
CA ALA A 69 15.52 -10.07 12.82
C ALA A 69 15.33 -10.83 14.14
N LYS A 70 14.08 -10.99 14.59
CA LYS A 70 13.71 -11.70 15.82
C LYS A 70 13.34 -13.19 15.61
N ASN A 71 13.35 -13.68 14.38
CA ASN A 71 12.85 -15.02 14.00
C ASN A 71 11.37 -15.26 14.43
N LEU A 72 10.53 -14.21 14.36
CA LEU A 72 9.11 -14.22 14.71
C LEU A 72 8.20 -14.20 13.47
N SER A 73 8.75 -14.50 12.29
CA SER A 73 7.96 -14.58 11.05
C SER A 73 6.92 -15.70 11.15
N SER A 74 5.64 -15.36 10.87
CA SER A 74 4.53 -16.30 10.94
C SER A 74 3.53 -16.06 9.81
N SER A 75 2.73 -17.08 9.45
CA SER A 75 1.67 -16.95 8.47
C SER A 75 0.61 -15.93 8.90
N PHE A 76 0.30 -15.86 10.19
CA PHE A 76 -0.63 -14.87 10.73
C PHE A 76 -0.05 -13.45 10.64
N GLY A 77 1.25 -13.28 10.93
CA GLY A 77 1.94 -12.00 10.75
C GLY A 77 1.89 -11.52 9.31
N ALA A 78 2.17 -12.39 8.35
CA ALA A 78 2.07 -12.07 6.93
C ALA A 78 0.64 -11.73 6.46
N TYR A 79 -0.38 -12.40 7.04
CA TYR A 79 -1.78 -12.06 6.81
C TYR A 79 -2.12 -10.67 7.37
N LEU A 80 -1.71 -10.39 8.61
CA LEU A 80 -1.97 -9.12 9.29
C LEU A 80 -1.29 -7.95 8.56
N ASP A 81 -0.03 -8.10 8.16
CA ASP A 81 0.72 -7.16 7.32
C ASP A 81 -0.03 -6.89 6.00
N GLY A 82 -0.43 -7.95 5.30
CA GLY A 82 -1.21 -7.82 4.07
C GLY A 82 -2.54 -7.07 4.26
N MET A 83 -3.23 -7.22 5.38
CA MET A 83 -4.47 -6.48 5.68
C MET A 83 -4.17 -5.03 6.06
N SER A 84 -3.14 -4.80 6.88
CA SER A 84 -2.69 -3.47 7.29
C SER A 84 -2.31 -2.60 6.11
N ASP A 85 -1.58 -3.15 5.16
CA ASP A 85 -1.24 -2.51 3.88
C ASP A 85 -2.45 -1.81 3.22
N ARG A 86 -3.59 -2.50 3.18
CA ARG A 86 -4.82 -1.99 2.54
C ARG A 86 -5.52 -0.97 3.41
N LEU A 87 -5.50 -1.16 4.73
CA LEU A 87 -6.06 -0.19 5.67
C LEU A 87 -5.25 1.13 5.65
N VAL A 88 -3.94 1.07 5.59
CA VAL A 88 -3.08 2.25 5.51
C VAL A 88 -3.35 3.04 4.22
N GLU A 89 -3.41 2.36 3.06
CA GLU A 89 -3.77 3.02 1.80
C GLU A 89 -5.22 3.56 1.81
N PHE A 90 -6.17 2.83 2.43
CA PHE A 90 -7.54 3.30 2.60
C PHE A 90 -7.60 4.58 3.43
N PHE A 91 -6.95 4.61 4.60
CA PHE A 91 -6.92 5.80 5.44
C PHE A 91 -6.21 6.98 4.78
N ALA A 92 -5.16 6.74 3.99
CA ALA A 92 -4.51 7.79 3.22
C ALA A 92 -5.45 8.42 2.17
N LEU A 93 -6.31 7.63 1.53
CA LEU A 93 -7.27 8.12 0.54
C LEU A 93 -8.58 8.63 1.16
N LEU A 94 -8.90 8.24 2.39
CA LEU A 94 -10.17 8.54 3.05
C LEU A 94 -10.53 10.04 3.04
N PRO A 95 -9.63 10.99 3.38
CA PRO A 95 -9.95 12.41 3.35
C PRO A 95 -10.34 12.91 1.95
N LEU A 96 -9.77 12.32 0.90
CA LEU A 96 -10.04 12.69 -0.49
C LEU A 96 -11.42 12.19 -0.98
N LEU A 97 -11.95 11.13 -0.36
CA LEU A 97 -13.27 10.59 -0.67
C LEU A 97 -14.41 11.52 -0.21
N PHE A 98 -14.15 12.46 0.70
CA PHE A 98 -15.16 13.44 1.15
C PHE A 98 -15.15 14.73 0.34
N ASP A 99 -14.22 14.92 -0.59
CA ASP A 99 -14.23 16.04 -1.53
C ASP A 99 -14.95 15.62 -2.81
N ALA A 100 -16.00 16.35 -3.19
CA ALA A 100 -16.86 16.00 -4.32
C ALA A 100 -16.10 15.86 -5.66
N THR A 101 -15.00 16.60 -5.84
CA THR A 101 -14.20 16.57 -7.07
C THR A 101 -13.18 15.45 -7.08
N LEU A 102 -12.71 15.00 -5.90
CA LEU A 102 -11.69 13.98 -5.74
C LEU A 102 -12.26 12.59 -5.42
N MET A 103 -13.53 12.51 -5.02
CA MET A 103 -14.19 11.28 -4.56
C MET A 103 -14.09 10.15 -5.60
N LEU A 104 -14.55 10.39 -6.83
CA LEU A 104 -14.61 9.35 -7.84
C LEU A 104 -13.22 8.81 -8.23
N PRO A 105 -12.22 9.63 -8.58
CA PRO A 105 -10.89 9.11 -8.90
C PRO A 105 -10.22 8.43 -7.72
N SER A 106 -10.43 8.90 -6.48
CA SER A 106 -9.90 8.25 -5.27
C SER A 106 -10.55 6.88 -5.02
N LEU A 107 -11.87 6.77 -5.23
CA LEU A 107 -12.59 5.50 -5.13
C LEU A 107 -12.11 4.49 -6.18
N LEU A 108 -11.94 4.92 -7.43
CA LEU A 108 -11.43 4.06 -8.49
C LEU A 108 -9.98 3.61 -8.21
N LEU A 109 -9.13 4.51 -7.71
CA LEU A 109 -7.78 4.21 -7.31
C LEU A 109 -7.74 3.18 -6.17
N LEU A 110 -8.57 3.38 -5.13
CA LEU A 110 -8.69 2.46 -4.00
C LEU A 110 -9.17 1.08 -4.47
N PHE A 111 -10.24 1.04 -5.25
CA PHE A 111 -10.84 -0.21 -5.70
C PHE A 111 -9.92 -0.97 -6.65
N PHE A 112 -9.48 -0.38 -7.75
CA PHE A 112 -8.67 -1.08 -8.74
C PHE A 112 -7.19 -1.15 -8.35
N GLY A 113 -6.62 -0.08 -7.80
CA GLY A 113 -5.20 0.00 -7.45
C GLY A 113 -4.86 -0.83 -6.20
N THR A 114 -5.61 -0.69 -5.12
CA THR A 114 -5.32 -1.33 -3.84
C THR A 114 -6.02 -2.68 -3.70
N CYS A 115 -7.36 -2.70 -3.85
CA CYS A 115 -8.15 -3.91 -3.59
C CYS A 115 -8.05 -4.94 -4.72
N MET A 116 -8.43 -4.58 -5.94
CA MET A 116 -8.56 -5.55 -7.04
C MET A 116 -7.22 -6.09 -7.54
N THR A 117 -6.16 -5.30 -7.59
CA THR A 117 -4.82 -5.79 -7.94
C THR A 117 -4.30 -6.81 -6.93
N SER A 118 -4.51 -6.59 -5.64
CA SER A 118 -4.11 -7.51 -4.58
C SER A 118 -4.97 -8.76 -4.55
N PHE A 119 -6.29 -8.59 -4.67
CA PHE A 119 -7.25 -9.69 -4.73
C PHE A 119 -6.97 -10.60 -5.93
N SER A 120 -6.73 -10.03 -7.13
CA SER A 120 -6.43 -10.81 -8.33
C SER A 120 -5.24 -11.74 -8.14
N LYS A 121 -4.16 -11.26 -7.52
CA LYS A 121 -2.97 -12.07 -7.24
C LYS A 121 -3.25 -13.18 -6.23
N ALA A 122 -3.88 -12.83 -5.11
CA ALA A 122 -4.23 -13.79 -4.07
C ALA A 122 -5.22 -14.84 -4.58
N TYR A 123 -6.23 -14.43 -5.33
CA TYR A 123 -7.28 -15.31 -5.82
C TYR A 123 -6.79 -16.22 -6.95
N ALA A 124 -5.89 -15.74 -7.83
CA ALA A 124 -5.27 -16.57 -8.85
C ALA A 124 -4.47 -17.73 -8.23
N SER A 125 -3.74 -17.46 -7.15
CA SER A 125 -3.05 -18.51 -6.38
C SER A 125 -4.03 -19.44 -5.67
N HIS A 126 -5.03 -18.90 -4.96
CA HIS A 126 -6.02 -19.68 -4.23
C HIS A 126 -6.81 -20.64 -5.15
N ARG A 127 -7.16 -20.21 -6.36
CA ARG A 127 -7.88 -21.03 -7.35
C ARG A 127 -6.98 -21.93 -8.17
N GLY A 128 -5.68 -21.98 -7.90
CA GLY A 128 -4.73 -22.82 -8.62
C GLY A 128 -4.50 -22.45 -10.09
N VAL A 129 -4.87 -21.21 -10.50
CA VAL A 129 -4.57 -20.69 -11.85
C VAL A 129 -3.06 -20.61 -12.04
N MET A 130 -2.34 -20.25 -10.98
CA MET A 130 -0.87 -20.26 -10.91
C MET A 130 -0.43 -20.53 -9.45
N ASP A 131 0.85 -20.90 -9.27
CA ASP A 131 1.43 -21.03 -7.94
C ASP A 131 1.59 -19.66 -7.24
N ALA A 132 1.79 -19.69 -5.91
CA ALA A 132 1.86 -18.48 -5.09
C ALA A 132 3.02 -17.58 -5.51
N ASP A 133 4.18 -18.14 -5.87
CA ASP A 133 5.35 -17.38 -6.28
C ASP A 133 5.13 -16.68 -7.64
N ALA A 134 4.49 -17.38 -8.59
CA ALA A 134 4.14 -16.78 -9.87
C ALA A 134 3.09 -15.67 -9.71
N ALA A 135 2.06 -15.89 -8.87
CA ALA A 135 1.04 -14.88 -8.59
C ALA A 135 1.64 -13.62 -7.93
N ALA A 136 2.54 -13.80 -6.97
CA ALA A 136 3.23 -12.67 -6.32
C ALA A 136 4.09 -11.85 -7.30
N LYS A 137 4.69 -12.52 -8.30
CA LYS A 137 5.56 -11.89 -9.31
C LYS A 137 4.81 -11.25 -10.48
N MET A 138 3.48 -11.38 -10.57
CA MET A 138 2.69 -10.70 -11.60
C MET A 138 2.97 -9.19 -11.56
N LYS A 139 3.29 -8.61 -12.72
CA LYS A 139 3.64 -7.19 -12.83
C LYS A 139 2.39 -6.32 -12.91
N THR A 140 2.45 -5.15 -12.30
CA THR A 140 1.46 -4.08 -12.43
C THR A 140 2.10 -2.87 -13.10
N ILE A 141 1.35 -2.11 -13.87
CA ILE A 141 1.83 -0.88 -14.53
C ILE A 141 2.07 0.20 -13.47
N LEU A 142 1.22 0.23 -12.44
CA LEU A 142 1.38 1.10 -11.27
C LEU A 142 1.67 0.22 -10.03
N PRO A 143 2.96 -0.06 -9.73
CA PRO A 143 3.33 -0.79 -8.52
C PRO A 143 2.98 -0.01 -7.24
N ARG A 144 2.95 -0.72 -6.10
CA ARG A 144 2.56 -0.14 -4.80
C ARG A 144 3.42 1.08 -4.44
N THR A 145 4.73 1.00 -4.63
CA THR A 145 5.65 2.09 -4.24
C THR A 145 5.33 3.39 -4.97
N GLU A 146 5.18 3.33 -6.29
CA GLU A 146 4.88 4.48 -7.13
C GLU A 146 3.48 5.04 -6.81
N ARG A 147 2.52 4.15 -6.56
CA ARG A 147 1.16 4.53 -6.15
C ARG A 147 1.17 5.28 -4.81
N VAL A 148 1.86 4.76 -3.80
CA VAL A 148 1.96 5.37 -2.47
C VAL A 148 2.62 6.75 -2.56
N ILE A 149 3.75 6.88 -3.26
CA ILE A 149 4.41 8.17 -3.45
C ILE A 149 3.46 9.18 -4.10
N SER A 150 2.71 8.75 -5.12
CA SER A 150 1.78 9.62 -5.82
C SER A 150 0.56 10.00 -4.95
N ILE A 151 0.10 9.11 -4.06
CA ILE A 151 -0.92 9.44 -3.06
C ILE A 151 -0.40 10.52 -2.11
N PHE A 152 0.85 10.45 -1.64
CA PHE A 152 1.43 11.53 -0.83
C PHE A 152 1.44 12.88 -1.55
N ILE A 153 1.80 12.91 -2.82
CA ILE A 153 1.76 14.14 -3.63
C ILE A 153 0.33 14.68 -3.72
N ALA A 154 -0.66 13.81 -3.93
CA ALA A 154 -2.08 14.20 -3.96
C ALA A 154 -2.55 14.75 -2.61
N LEU A 155 -2.13 14.16 -1.48
CA LEU A 155 -2.43 14.66 -0.13
C LEU A 155 -1.81 16.02 0.13
N ILE A 156 -0.57 16.26 -0.33
CA ILE A 156 0.08 17.58 -0.23
C ILE A 156 -0.72 18.62 -1.01
N PHE A 157 -1.10 18.34 -2.26
CA PHE A 157 -1.94 19.24 -3.05
C PHE A 157 -3.29 19.50 -2.39
N PHE A 158 -3.91 18.48 -1.81
CA PHE A 158 -5.19 18.59 -1.11
C PHE A 158 -5.09 19.49 0.13
N VAL A 159 -4.07 19.31 0.97
CA VAL A 159 -3.87 20.11 2.19
C VAL A 159 -3.52 21.56 1.87
N LEU A 160 -2.72 21.77 0.82
CA LEU A 160 -2.33 23.11 0.35
C LEU A 160 -3.42 23.84 -0.45
N GLY A 161 -4.57 23.19 -0.70
CA GLY A 161 -5.69 23.76 -1.45
C GLY A 161 -5.54 23.71 -2.98
N TYR A 162 -4.53 23.05 -3.50
CA TYR A 162 -4.31 22.86 -4.94
C TYR A 162 -5.16 21.71 -5.51
N LEU A 163 -6.48 21.77 -5.31
CA LEU A 163 -7.43 20.69 -5.64
C LEU A 163 -7.38 20.25 -7.11
N GLN A 164 -7.16 21.18 -8.04
CA GLN A 164 -7.09 20.89 -9.47
C GLN A 164 -5.92 19.94 -9.81
N TYR A 165 -4.75 20.16 -9.20
CA TYR A 165 -3.60 19.28 -9.42
C TYR A 165 -3.80 17.90 -8.77
N ALA A 166 -4.39 17.85 -7.57
CA ALA A 166 -4.79 16.59 -6.95
C ALA A 166 -5.77 15.82 -7.84
N HIS A 167 -6.77 16.49 -8.40
CA HIS A 167 -7.77 15.91 -9.29
C HIS A 167 -7.14 15.25 -10.53
N TYR A 168 -6.29 15.97 -11.26
CA TYR A 168 -5.64 15.42 -12.45
C TYR A 168 -4.72 14.25 -12.11
N LEU A 169 -3.93 14.37 -11.03
CA LEU A 169 -3.07 13.29 -10.57
C LEU A 169 -3.86 12.04 -10.20
N LEU A 170 -4.95 12.17 -9.45
CA LEU A 170 -5.78 11.04 -9.03
C LEU A 170 -6.47 10.36 -10.23
N TRP A 171 -6.92 11.11 -11.24
CA TRP A 171 -7.46 10.52 -12.46
C TRP A 171 -6.41 9.74 -13.24
N LEU A 172 -5.19 10.27 -13.35
CA LEU A 172 -4.08 9.53 -13.96
C LEU A 172 -3.80 8.22 -13.22
N LEU A 173 -3.73 8.26 -11.88
CA LEU A 173 -3.50 7.07 -11.05
C LEU A 173 -4.64 6.06 -11.14
N ALA A 174 -5.89 6.52 -11.17
CA ALA A 174 -7.05 5.67 -11.35
C ALA A 174 -7.02 4.95 -12.71
N ALA A 175 -6.73 5.68 -13.79
CA ALA A 175 -6.60 5.10 -15.12
C ALA A 175 -5.48 4.04 -15.19
N LEU A 176 -4.29 4.35 -14.67
CA LEU A 176 -3.16 3.40 -14.61
C LEU A 176 -3.50 2.17 -13.76
N SER A 177 -4.29 2.33 -12.69
CA SER A 177 -4.73 1.22 -11.84
C SER A 177 -5.72 0.31 -12.56
N ILE A 178 -6.67 0.87 -13.31
CA ILE A 178 -7.61 0.10 -14.14
C ILE A 178 -6.84 -0.68 -15.22
N ILE A 179 -5.89 -0.05 -15.90
CA ILE A 179 -5.06 -0.71 -16.91
C ILE A 179 -4.23 -1.82 -16.25
N SER A 180 -3.67 -1.58 -15.06
CA SER A 180 -2.94 -2.60 -14.30
C SER A 180 -3.82 -3.80 -13.96
N PHE A 181 -5.06 -3.57 -13.55
CA PHE A 181 -6.01 -4.62 -13.26
C PHE A 181 -6.34 -5.45 -14.51
N ILE A 182 -6.64 -4.80 -15.65
CA ILE A 182 -6.90 -5.48 -16.93
C ILE A 182 -5.69 -6.31 -17.34
N TYR A 183 -4.47 -5.75 -17.22
CA TYR A 183 -3.24 -6.47 -17.54
C TYR A 183 -3.07 -7.75 -16.70
N LEU A 184 -3.39 -7.70 -15.39
CA LEU A 184 -3.35 -8.87 -14.52
C LEU A 184 -4.34 -9.96 -14.97
N GLN A 185 -5.56 -9.58 -15.44
CA GLN A 185 -6.52 -10.57 -15.94
C GLN A 185 -6.00 -11.25 -17.22
N ILE A 186 -5.41 -10.48 -18.13
CA ILE A 186 -4.81 -11.02 -19.37
C ILE A 186 -3.65 -11.98 -19.03
N GLU A 187 -2.80 -11.62 -18.07
CA GLU A 187 -1.68 -12.47 -17.64
C GLU A 187 -2.18 -13.78 -17.02
N ALA A 188 -3.23 -13.72 -16.21
CA ALA A 188 -3.87 -14.90 -15.61
C ALA A 188 -4.47 -15.82 -16.68
N CYS A 189 -5.16 -15.27 -17.69
CA CYS A 189 -5.71 -16.05 -18.80
C CYS A 189 -4.62 -16.79 -19.61
N LYS A 190 -3.52 -16.13 -19.96
CA LYS A 190 -2.42 -16.73 -20.71
C LYS A 190 -1.78 -17.93 -20.00
N LYS A 191 -1.73 -17.92 -18.67
CA LYS A 191 -1.15 -19.04 -17.90
C LYS A 191 -2.10 -20.23 -17.74
N LYS A 192 -3.40 -20.04 -17.91
CA LYS A 192 -4.38 -21.13 -17.95
C LYS A 192 -4.16 -22.04 -19.16
N ASP A 193 -3.84 -21.46 -20.31
CA ASP A 193 -3.72 -22.17 -21.59
C ASP A 193 -2.42 -22.98 -21.69
N ASN A 194 -1.47 -22.79 -20.75
CA ASN A 194 -0.18 -23.49 -20.68
C ASN A 194 -0.15 -24.63 -19.63
N LYS A 195 -1.29 -24.99 -19.06
CA LYS A 195 -1.49 -26.17 -18.19
C LYS A 195 -2.41 -27.19 -18.87
#